data_63abcd8ce9be242685139275b15c9114
#
_entry.id   63abcd8ce9be242685139275b15c9114
#
_cell.length_a   1.000
_cell.length_b   1.000
_cell.length_c   1.000
_cell.angle_alpha   90.00
_cell.angle_beta   90.00
_cell.angle_gamma   90.00
#
_symmetry.space_group_name_H-M   'P 1'
#
loop_
_entity.id
_entity.type
_entity.pdbx_description
1 polymer ?
#
loop_
_entity_poly.entity_id
_entity_poly.type
_entity_poly.pdbx_seq_one_letter_code
_entity_poly.pdbx_strand_id
1 'polypeptide(L)'
;LISPDLVGPTFPPIPSFTLPTGVTGPTGNTGPTGITGPTGDTGPTGDTGPTGSTFNINFRAEKNVAQPFTPPADIQVSYGSIIFNNGGGYSSVTNTFTAPINGVYLFSASIGFNPTLGTTSTLRITIRKNLASVASQTGTITTGGTPQLEITTIIDLLAGQTIDIQFSAAESGTLTVGSSNFFSGALLP
;
A
#
# COMPACT_ATOMS: atom_id res chain seq x y z
N LEU A 1 -27.38 -14.40 18.64
CA LEU A 1 -26.62 -13.70 19.69
C LEU A 1 -25.17 -13.65 19.26
N ILE A 2 -24.74 -12.48 18.77
CA ILE A 2 -23.36 -12.23 18.38
C ILE A 2 -22.63 -11.77 19.64
N SER A 3 -21.55 -12.45 19.99
CA SER A 3 -20.72 -12.14 21.16
C SER A 3 -20.05 -10.77 21.00
N PRO A 4 -20.04 -9.89 22.02
CA PRO A 4 -19.48 -8.53 21.91
C PRO A 4 -17.93 -8.47 21.95
N ASP A 5 -17.22 -9.58 21.99
CA ASP A 5 -15.78 -9.62 22.24
C ASP A 5 -14.89 -9.71 20.97
N LEU A 6 -15.44 -9.36 19.78
CA LEU A 6 -14.67 -9.37 18.54
C LEU A 6 -14.27 -7.95 18.10
N VAL A 7 -13.76 -7.14 19.04
CA VAL A 7 -13.06 -5.90 18.70
C VAL A 7 -11.57 -6.20 18.70
N GLY A 8 -10.99 -6.27 17.52
CA GLY A 8 -9.54 -6.38 17.36
C GLY A 8 -8.80 -5.18 17.99
N PRO A 9 -7.51 -5.32 18.27
CA PRO A 9 -6.73 -4.27 18.93
C PRO A 9 -6.79 -2.97 18.12
N THR A 10 -7.27 -1.90 18.78
CA THR A 10 -7.18 -0.54 18.24
C THR A 10 -5.73 -0.10 18.24
N PHE A 11 -5.25 0.36 17.08
CA PHE A 11 -3.93 0.98 17.00
C PHE A 11 -3.85 2.20 17.93
N PRO A 12 -2.70 2.38 18.62
CA PRO A 12 -2.50 3.58 19.41
C PRO A 12 -2.54 4.84 18.51
N PRO A 13 -3.04 5.97 19.04
CA PRO A 13 -3.08 7.21 18.27
C PRO A 13 -1.66 7.63 17.86
N ILE A 14 -1.52 8.00 16.58
CA ILE A 14 -0.25 8.52 16.05
C ILE A 14 0.07 9.82 16.78
N PRO A 15 1.25 9.95 17.43
CA PRO A 15 1.63 11.20 18.08
C PRO A 15 1.72 12.34 17.05
N SER A 16 1.25 13.51 17.46
CA SER A 16 1.31 14.72 16.63
C SER A 16 2.77 15.02 16.27
N PHE A 17 3.09 15.04 15.00
CA PHE A 17 4.42 15.45 14.52
C PHE A 17 4.45 16.98 14.44
N THR A 18 5.22 17.60 15.31
CA THR A 18 5.53 19.03 15.22
C THR A 18 6.85 19.19 14.47
N LEU A 19 6.80 19.91 13.35
CA LEU A 19 8.02 20.29 12.63
C LEU A 19 8.85 21.23 13.49
N PRO A 20 10.17 21.05 13.59
CA PRO A 20 11.02 21.97 14.33
C PRO A 20 10.97 23.35 13.67
N THR A 21 10.66 24.37 14.48
CA THR A 21 10.78 25.77 14.09
C THR A 21 12.26 26.08 13.90
N GLY A 22 12.63 26.71 12.79
CA GLY A 22 14.02 27.06 12.50
C GLY A 22 14.65 27.87 13.64
N VAL A 23 15.91 27.60 13.92
CA VAL A 23 16.71 28.30 14.96
C VAL A 23 16.79 29.80 14.70
N THR A 24 16.45 30.57 15.69
CA THR A 24 16.66 32.04 15.70
C THR A 24 18.16 32.33 15.60
N GLY A 25 18.56 33.14 14.62
CA GLY A 25 19.96 33.53 14.45
C GLY A 25 20.53 34.26 15.68
N PRO A 26 21.85 34.21 15.86
CA PRO A 26 22.49 34.84 17.02
C PRO A 26 22.30 36.36 16.99
N THR A 27 22.02 36.92 18.17
CA THR A 27 21.93 38.35 18.38
C THR A 27 23.30 39.00 18.06
N GLY A 28 23.30 39.97 17.14
CA GLY A 28 24.50 40.69 16.76
C GLY A 28 25.10 41.47 17.95
N ASN A 29 26.44 41.57 18.01
CA ASN A 29 27.17 42.29 19.03
C ASN A 29 26.77 43.76 19.04
N THR A 30 26.60 44.30 20.26
CA THR A 30 26.39 45.72 20.50
C THR A 30 27.63 46.50 20.07
N GLY A 31 27.53 47.29 19.04
CA GLY A 31 28.59 48.22 18.64
C GLY A 31 28.79 49.35 19.62
N PRO A 32 29.97 50.02 19.63
CA PRO A 32 30.21 51.16 20.50
C PRO A 32 29.20 52.26 20.20
N THR A 33 28.80 52.99 21.26
CA THR A 33 27.80 54.05 21.22
C THR A 33 28.24 55.15 20.23
N GLY A 34 27.75 55.03 19.03
CA GLY A 34 27.83 56.07 17.99
C GLY A 34 26.45 56.71 17.85
N ILE A 35 26.45 57.96 17.32
CA ILE A 35 25.24 58.70 16.98
C ILE A 35 24.24 57.76 16.31
N THR A 36 23.00 57.75 16.79
CA THR A 36 21.91 56.89 16.33
C THR A 36 21.78 57.00 14.81
N GLY A 37 22.30 56.03 14.08
CA GLY A 37 22.07 55.88 12.64
C GLY A 37 20.61 55.52 12.35
N PRO A 38 20.12 55.82 11.15
CA PRO A 38 18.78 55.42 10.77
C PRO A 38 18.62 53.88 10.92
N THR A 39 17.47 53.49 11.43
CA THR A 39 17.11 52.07 11.55
C THR A 39 17.23 51.43 10.15
N GLY A 40 18.09 50.43 10.01
CA GLY A 40 18.20 49.71 8.75
C GLY A 40 16.85 49.09 8.32
N ASP A 41 16.59 49.11 7.04
CA ASP A 41 15.38 48.53 6.46
C ASP A 41 15.27 47.04 6.91
N THR A 42 14.05 46.66 7.23
CA THR A 42 13.72 45.24 7.51
C THR A 42 14.09 44.43 6.28
N GLY A 43 14.97 43.46 6.40
CA GLY A 43 15.33 42.57 5.32
C GLY A 43 14.10 41.90 4.70
N PRO A 44 14.13 41.60 3.40
CA PRO A 44 13.01 40.94 2.72
C PRO A 44 12.68 39.62 3.42
N THR A 45 11.39 39.34 3.56
CA THR A 45 10.90 38.04 4.03
C THR A 45 11.48 36.96 3.12
N GLY A 46 12.13 35.95 3.70
CA GLY A 46 12.65 34.82 2.93
C GLY A 46 11.54 34.18 2.10
N ASP A 47 11.89 33.75 0.88
CA ASP A 47 10.97 33.07 -0.01
C ASP A 47 10.35 31.85 0.68
N THR A 48 9.04 31.67 0.48
CA THR A 48 8.35 30.46 0.92
C THR A 48 9.01 29.26 0.22
N GLY A 49 9.51 28.29 0.98
CA GLY A 49 10.11 27.08 0.44
C GLY A 49 9.14 26.41 -0.54
N PRO A 50 9.65 25.70 -1.56
CA PRO A 50 8.82 25.01 -2.52
C PRO A 50 7.87 24.05 -1.82
N THR A 51 6.59 24.11 -2.14
CA THR A 51 5.61 23.12 -1.69
C THR A 51 6.06 21.76 -2.20
N GLY A 52 6.28 20.79 -1.30
CA GLY A 52 6.62 19.44 -1.70
C GLY A 52 5.58 18.89 -2.67
N SER A 53 6.02 18.29 -3.78
CA SER A 53 5.15 17.62 -4.73
C SER A 53 4.51 16.42 -4.03
N THR A 54 3.26 16.53 -3.62
CA THR A 54 2.48 15.40 -3.13
C THR A 54 2.03 14.57 -4.33
N PHE A 55 2.82 13.56 -4.70
CA PHE A 55 2.37 12.60 -5.70
C PHE A 55 1.27 11.74 -5.11
N ASN A 56 0.04 11.91 -5.59
CA ASN A 56 -1.08 11.06 -5.21
C ASN A 56 -1.08 9.81 -6.10
N ILE A 57 -0.24 8.84 -5.76
CA ILE A 57 -0.17 7.55 -6.46
C ILE A 57 -0.74 6.49 -5.56
N ASN A 58 -1.95 6.04 -5.87
CA ASN A 58 -2.60 4.95 -5.15
C ASN A 58 -3.68 4.31 -6.04
N PHE A 59 -3.98 3.06 -5.76
CA PHE A 59 -5.03 2.33 -6.45
C PHE A 59 -5.72 1.33 -5.53
N ARG A 60 -6.94 0.98 -5.92
CA ARG A 60 -7.67 -0.18 -5.42
C ARG A 60 -8.40 -0.83 -6.59
N ALA A 61 -8.18 -2.12 -6.77
CA ALA A 61 -8.90 -2.96 -7.71
C ALA A 61 -9.51 -4.16 -6.99
N GLU A 62 -10.72 -4.55 -7.40
CA GLU A 62 -11.47 -5.63 -6.78
C GLU A 62 -11.71 -6.75 -7.80
N LYS A 63 -11.88 -7.96 -7.27
CA LYS A 63 -12.15 -9.13 -8.09
C LYS A 63 -13.61 -9.18 -8.50
N ASN A 64 -13.89 -9.05 -9.77
CA ASN A 64 -15.23 -9.02 -10.35
C ASN A 64 -15.61 -10.28 -11.14
N VAL A 65 -14.64 -11.17 -11.42
CA VAL A 65 -14.83 -12.42 -12.14
C VAL A 65 -14.24 -13.57 -11.33
N ALA A 66 -15.02 -14.63 -11.14
CA ALA A 66 -14.53 -15.87 -10.53
C ALA A 66 -13.43 -16.49 -11.39
N GLN A 67 -12.36 -16.96 -10.76
CA GLN A 67 -11.20 -17.51 -11.46
C GLN A 67 -10.95 -18.94 -10.99
N PRO A 68 -11.10 -19.94 -11.89
CA PRO A 68 -10.82 -21.33 -11.55
C PRO A 68 -9.33 -21.53 -11.29
N PHE A 69 -9.03 -22.45 -10.39
CA PHE A 69 -7.68 -22.85 -10.05
C PHE A 69 -7.57 -24.38 -10.05
N THR A 70 -6.48 -24.88 -10.61
CA THR A 70 -6.14 -26.30 -10.60
C THR A 70 -4.65 -26.47 -10.35
N PRO A 71 -4.24 -27.18 -9.27
CA PRO A 71 -2.83 -27.45 -9.01
C PRO A 71 -2.21 -28.32 -10.10
N PRO A 72 -0.87 -28.34 -10.28
CA PRO A 72 0.12 -27.72 -9.39
C PRO A 72 0.52 -26.29 -9.82
N ALA A 73 -0.08 -25.71 -10.86
CA ALA A 73 0.33 -24.42 -11.40
C ALA A 73 -0.06 -23.26 -10.49
N ASP A 74 0.87 -22.35 -10.22
CA ASP A 74 0.57 -21.05 -9.63
C ASP A 74 -0.11 -20.15 -10.67
N ILE A 75 -1.08 -19.34 -10.28
CA ILE A 75 -1.78 -18.42 -11.19
C ILE A 75 -1.64 -16.97 -10.75
N GLN A 76 -1.58 -16.05 -11.71
CA GLN A 76 -1.75 -14.64 -11.44
C GLN A 76 -3.22 -14.35 -11.12
N VAL A 77 -3.47 -13.60 -10.05
CA VAL A 77 -4.83 -13.22 -9.65
C VAL A 77 -5.31 -12.04 -10.49
N SER A 78 -6.53 -12.15 -11.02
CA SER A 78 -7.18 -11.06 -11.77
C SER A 78 -8.04 -10.19 -10.85
N TYR A 79 -7.82 -8.86 -10.88
CA TYR A 79 -8.64 -7.85 -10.21
C TYR A 79 -9.13 -6.85 -11.26
N GLY A 80 -10.28 -7.16 -11.84
CA GLY A 80 -10.79 -6.47 -13.04
C GLY A 80 -11.56 -5.18 -12.74
N SER A 81 -12.10 -5.00 -11.53
CA SER A 81 -12.90 -3.82 -11.16
C SER A 81 -12.02 -2.77 -10.50
N ILE A 82 -11.63 -1.75 -11.23
CA ILE A 82 -10.85 -0.62 -10.69
C ILE A 82 -11.80 0.31 -9.94
N ILE A 83 -11.59 0.48 -8.63
CA ILE A 83 -12.36 1.41 -7.79
C ILE A 83 -11.79 2.81 -7.89
N PHE A 84 -10.47 2.92 -7.80
CA PHE A 84 -9.71 4.14 -8.11
C PHE A 84 -8.30 3.77 -8.55
N ASN A 85 -7.65 4.67 -9.31
CA ASN A 85 -6.29 4.47 -9.84
C ASN A 85 -5.64 5.83 -10.09
N ASN A 86 -5.32 6.53 -9.00
CA ASN A 86 -4.66 7.83 -9.05
C ASN A 86 -3.20 7.65 -9.44
N GLY A 87 -2.72 8.45 -10.38
CA GLY A 87 -1.38 8.30 -10.96
C GLY A 87 -1.25 7.18 -11.99
N GLY A 88 -2.33 6.40 -12.27
CA GLY A 88 -2.42 5.49 -13.42
C GLY A 88 -1.52 4.26 -13.36
N GLY A 89 -1.02 3.87 -12.19
CA GLY A 89 -0.05 2.78 -12.05
C GLY A 89 -0.62 1.37 -12.24
N TYR A 90 -1.92 1.14 -12.03
CA TYR A 90 -2.52 -0.19 -12.13
C TYR A 90 -3.21 -0.43 -13.48
N SER A 91 -3.05 -1.65 -14.02
CA SER A 91 -3.73 -2.11 -15.23
C SER A 91 -4.54 -3.37 -14.94
N SER A 92 -5.85 -3.32 -15.15
CA SER A 92 -6.74 -4.50 -15.06
C SER A 92 -6.59 -5.47 -16.25
N VAL A 93 -5.95 -5.05 -17.34
CA VAL A 93 -5.67 -5.91 -18.49
C VAL A 93 -4.53 -6.87 -18.18
N THR A 94 -3.46 -6.36 -17.55
CA THR A 94 -2.31 -7.17 -17.16
C THR A 94 -2.36 -7.62 -15.69
N ASN A 95 -3.35 -7.12 -14.92
CA ASN A 95 -3.49 -7.34 -13.48
C ASN A 95 -2.22 -6.98 -12.69
N THR A 96 -1.56 -5.91 -13.11
CA THR A 96 -0.24 -5.51 -12.62
C THR A 96 -0.23 -4.03 -12.29
N PHE A 97 0.40 -3.68 -11.18
CA PHE A 97 0.80 -2.30 -10.88
C PHE A 97 2.21 -2.07 -11.43
N THR A 98 2.40 -0.97 -12.13
CA THR A 98 3.71 -0.49 -12.58
C THR A 98 4.02 0.82 -11.87
N ALA A 99 5.13 0.90 -11.15
CA ALA A 99 5.50 2.09 -10.40
C ALA A 99 5.73 3.29 -11.33
N PRO A 100 4.95 4.37 -11.21
CA PRO A 100 5.14 5.56 -12.07
C PRO A 100 6.41 6.33 -11.72
N ILE A 101 6.85 6.29 -10.47
CA ILE A 101 8.07 6.96 -9.98
C ILE A 101 8.80 6.05 -8.99
N ASN A 102 10.06 6.39 -8.70
CA ASN A 102 10.81 5.76 -7.60
C ASN A 102 10.16 6.10 -6.27
N GLY A 103 10.12 5.15 -5.35
CA GLY A 103 9.61 5.40 -4.01
C GLY A 103 9.28 4.13 -3.24
N VAL A 104 8.91 4.33 -1.99
CA VAL A 104 8.47 3.27 -1.09
C VAL A 104 6.95 3.16 -1.19
N TYR A 105 6.46 1.97 -1.48
CA TYR A 105 5.04 1.70 -1.68
C TYR A 105 4.54 0.68 -0.65
N LEU A 106 3.35 0.94 -0.13
CA LEU A 106 2.57 -0.04 0.62
C LEU A 106 1.67 -0.80 -0.34
N PHE A 107 1.68 -2.12 -0.28
CA PHE A 107 0.75 -2.99 -1.01
C PHE A 107 -0.04 -3.86 -0.06
N SER A 108 -1.33 -4.04 -0.34
CA SER A 108 -2.19 -4.98 0.37
C SER A 108 -3.06 -5.73 -0.63
N ALA A 109 -3.17 -7.03 -0.44
CA ALA A 109 -4.03 -7.87 -1.26
C ALA A 109 -4.78 -8.88 -0.40
N SER A 110 -6.01 -9.17 -0.82
CA SER A 110 -6.86 -10.16 -0.19
C SER A 110 -7.52 -11.04 -1.25
N ILE A 111 -7.65 -12.32 -0.95
CA ILE A 111 -8.26 -13.31 -1.83
C ILE A 111 -9.05 -14.35 -1.04
N GLY A 112 -10.28 -14.59 -1.47
CA GLY A 112 -11.10 -15.70 -1.01
C GLY A 112 -11.01 -16.87 -1.98
N PHE A 113 -11.00 -18.08 -1.46
CA PHE A 113 -10.95 -19.30 -2.24
C PHE A 113 -12.01 -20.29 -1.80
N ASN A 114 -12.70 -20.90 -2.74
CA ASN A 114 -13.69 -21.95 -2.51
C ASN A 114 -13.17 -23.26 -3.13
N PRO A 115 -12.68 -24.22 -2.32
CA PRO A 115 -12.21 -25.50 -2.83
C PRO A 115 -13.35 -26.34 -3.36
N THR A 116 -13.10 -27.10 -4.43
CA THR A 116 -14.10 -27.99 -5.07
C THR A 116 -14.44 -29.19 -4.20
N LEU A 117 -13.49 -29.69 -3.46
CA LEU A 117 -13.65 -30.83 -2.54
C LEU A 117 -13.54 -30.31 -1.10
N GLY A 118 -14.46 -30.77 -0.25
CA GLY A 118 -14.55 -30.36 1.16
C GLY A 118 -13.42 -30.88 2.05
N THR A 119 -12.18 -30.75 1.62
CA THR A 119 -10.98 -31.19 2.33
C THR A 119 -10.18 -30.01 2.87
N THR A 120 -9.28 -30.29 3.81
CA THR A 120 -8.32 -29.29 4.27
C THR A 120 -7.32 -28.98 3.16
N SER A 121 -7.22 -27.72 2.77
CA SER A 121 -6.28 -27.28 1.74
C SER A 121 -5.33 -26.22 2.28
N THR A 122 -4.08 -26.26 1.84
CA THR A 122 -3.11 -25.18 2.08
C THR A 122 -3.18 -24.20 0.94
N LEU A 123 -3.32 -22.93 1.28
CA LEU A 123 -3.36 -21.82 0.33
C LEU A 123 -2.14 -20.92 0.50
N ARG A 124 -1.72 -20.30 -0.58
CA ARG A 124 -0.68 -19.29 -0.54
C ARG A 124 -1.04 -18.12 -1.46
N ILE A 125 -0.95 -16.92 -0.92
CA ILE A 125 -0.94 -15.66 -1.67
C ILE A 125 0.49 -15.11 -1.66
N THR A 126 0.93 -14.60 -2.79
CA THR A 126 2.29 -14.08 -2.96
C THR A 126 2.25 -12.75 -3.68
N ILE A 127 2.94 -11.74 -3.14
CA ILE A 127 3.24 -10.50 -3.85
C ILE A 127 4.55 -10.71 -4.60
N ARG A 128 4.55 -10.40 -5.91
CA ARG A 128 5.74 -10.51 -6.75
C ARG A 128 6.16 -9.14 -7.26
N LYS A 129 7.47 -8.91 -7.26
CA LYS A 129 8.13 -7.77 -7.90
C LYS A 129 8.86 -8.26 -9.14
N ASN A 130 8.51 -7.74 -10.32
CA ASN A 130 9.07 -8.20 -11.61
C ASN A 130 9.01 -9.74 -11.74
N LEU A 131 7.88 -10.34 -11.37
CA LEU A 131 7.62 -11.79 -11.33
C LEU A 131 8.40 -12.59 -10.26
N ALA A 132 9.27 -11.96 -9.48
CA ALA A 132 9.97 -12.59 -8.38
C ALA A 132 9.19 -12.41 -7.07
N SER A 133 9.06 -13.47 -6.26
CA SER A 133 8.39 -13.42 -4.97
C SER A 133 9.13 -12.50 -4.00
N VAL A 134 8.42 -11.55 -3.39
CA VAL A 134 8.95 -10.62 -2.37
C VAL A 134 8.24 -10.74 -1.03
N ALA A 135 7.00 -11.22 -1.01
CA ALA A 135 6.27 -11.52 0.21
C ALA A 135 5.27 -12.65 -0.05
N SER A 136 5.08 -13.53 0.92
CA SER A 136 4.12 -14.63 0.82
C SER A 136 3.43 -14.87 2.15
N GLN A 137 2.13 -15.16 2.10
CA GLN A 137 1.32 -15.59 3.23
C GLN A 137 0.70 -16.94 2.91
N THR A 138 0.83 -17.89 3.85
CA THR A 138 0.23 -19.22 3.75
C THR A 138 -0.87 -19.37 4.80
N GLY A 139 -1.97 -19.97 4.41
CA GLY A 139 -3.09 -20.29 5.29
C GLY A 139 -3.59 -21.70 5.01
N THR A 140 -4.33 -22.26 5.98
CA THR A 140 -4.98 -23.56 5.84
C THR A 140 -6.48 -23.38 5.93
N ILE A 141 -7.20 -24.01 4.99
CA ILE A 141 -8.66 -24.06 5.00
C ILE A 141 -9.09 -25.40 5.57
N THR A 142 -10.08 -25.38 6.46
CA THR A 142 -10.84 -26.56 6.82
C THR A 142 -12.23 -26.46 6.19
N THR A 143 -12.80 -27.59 5.79
CA THR A 143 -14.08 -27.75 5.11
C THR A 143 -15.18 -26.82 5.58
N GLY A 144 -15.89 -26.18 4.62
CA GLY A 144 -17.15 -25.44 4.86
C GLY A 144 -16.99 -23.96 5.09
N GLY A 145 -15.78 -23.39 5.09
CA GLY A 145 -15.54 -21.94 5.13
C GLY A 145 -15.15 -21.38 3.77
N THR A 146 -15.39 -20.11 3.54
CA THR A 146 -14.74 -19.32 2.48
C THR A 146 -13.60 -18.54 3.11
N PRO A 147 -12.41 -19.15 3.28
CA PRO A 147 -11.29 -18.49 3.91
C PRO A 147 -10.81 -17.35 3.05
N GLN A 148 -10.44 -16.32 3.72
CA GLN A 148 -9.82 -15.17 3.14
C GLN A 148 -8.36 -15.15 3.56
N LEU A 149 -7.47 -14.99 2.60
CA LEU A 149 -6.04 -14.85 2.85
C LEU A 149 -5.63 -13.43 2.48
N GLU A 150 -4.99 -12.76 3.43
CA GLU A 150 -4.56 -11.37 3.26
C GLU A 150 -3.04 -11.27 3.38
N ILE A 151 -2.46 -10.35 2.63
CA ILE A 151 -1.04 -10.04 2.70
C ILE A 151 -0.85 -8.53 2.54
N THR A 152 0.03 -7.97 3.39
CA THR A 152 0.42 -6.57 3.32
C THR A 152 1.94 -6.48 3.43
N THR A 153 2.55 -5.62 2.63
CA THR A 153 4.00 -5.40 2.65
C THR A 153 4.36 -4.02 2.15
N ILE A 154 5.56 -3.58 2.51
CA ILE A 154 6.17 -2.33 2.04
C ILE A 154 7.34 -2.70 1.13
N ILE A 155 7.41 -2.08 -0.05
CA ILE A 155 8.40 -2.41 -1.08
C ILE A 155 8.97 -1.10 -1.65
N ASP A 156 10.30 -1.02 -1.71
CA ASP A 156 10.98 0.02 -2.48
C ASP A 156 10.98 -0.34 -3.96
N LEU A 157 10.48 0.58 -4.80
CA LEU A 157 10.35 0.41 -6.24
C LEU A 157 11.06 1.53 -7.01
N LEU A 158 11.75 1.15 -8.06
CA LEU A 158 12.14 2.06 -9.12
C LEU A 158 11.00 2.22 -10.14
N ALA A 159 10.92 3.37 -10.79
CA ALA A 159 9.97 3.60 -11.88
C ALA A 159 10.05 2.49 -12.94
N GLY A 160 8.91 2.00 -13.38
CA GLY A 160 8.79 0.90 -14.33
C GLY A 160 8.83 -0.51 -13.71
N GLN A 161 9.20 -0.67 -12.44
CA GLN A 161 9.09 -1.98 -11.78
C GLN A 161 7.65 -2.35 -11.51
N THR A 162 7.37 -3.64 -11.57
CA THR A 162 6.00 -4.16 -11.52
C THR A 162 5.71 -4.95 -10.26
N ILE A 163 4.46 -4.87 -9.80
CA ILE A 163 3.92 -5.69 -8.71
C ILE A 163 2.65 -6.39 -9.20
N ASP A 164 2.56 -7.68 -8.95
CA ASP A 164 1.37 -8.47 -9.17
C ASP A 164 1.13 -9.46 -8.02
N ILE A 165 -0.02 -10.10 -8.05
CA ILE A 165 -0.44 -11.07 -7.04
C ILE A 165 -0.51 -12.45 -7.68
N GLN A 166 0.14 -13.43 -7.05
CA GLN A 166 0.09 -14.83 -7.41
C GLN A 166 -0.64 -15.62 -6.33
N PHE A 167 -1.37 -16.64 -6.75
CA PHE A 167 -2.08 -17.56 -5.89
C PHE A 167 -1.72 -19.00 -6.21
N SER A 168 -1.63 -19.83 -5.16
CA SER A 168 -1.56 -21.28 -5.28
C SER A 168 -2.33 -21.97 -4.15
N ALA A 169 -2.76 -23.20 -4.41
CA ALA A 169 -3.44 -24.06 -3.45
C ALA A 169 -3.07 -25.53 -3.66
N ALA A 170 -3.24 -26.36 -2.64
CA ALA A 170 -3.06 -27.79 -2.76
C ALA A 170 -4.22 -28.47 -3.53
N GLU A 171 -5.41 -27.85 -3.50
CA GLU A 171 -6.64 -28.41 -4.10
C GLU A 171 -7.19 -27.49 -5.18
N SER A 172 -7.93 -28.12 -6.12
CA SER A 172 -8.69 -27.36 -7.13
C SER A 172 -9.85 -26.60 -6.51
N GLY A 173 -10.21 -25.48 -7.10
CA GLY A 173 -11.30 -24.65 -6.62
C GLY A 173 -11.48 -23.39 -7.43
N THR A 174 -12.10 -22.39 -6.81
CA THR A 174 -12.40 -21.12 -7.47
C THR A 174 -12.08 -19.96 -6.55
N LEU A 175 -11.31 -18.99 -7.05
CA LEU A 175 -11.11 -17.70 -6.40
C LEU A 175 -12.42 -16.92 -6.46
N THR A 176 -12.92 -16.50 -5.32
CA THR A 176 -14.22 -15.85 -5.18
C THR A 176 -14.22 -14.40 -5.65
N VAL A 177 -15.38 -13.82 -5.86
CA VAL A 177 -15.58 -12.42 -6.24
C VAL A 177 -16.02 -11.58 -5.06
N GLY A 178 -15.94 -10.26 -5.16
CA GLY A 178 -16.47 -9.30 -4.19
C GLY A 178 -15.43 -8.33 -3.64
N SER A 179 -15.90 -7.33 -2.92
CA SER A 179 -15.09 -6.22 -2.40
C SER A 179 -14.08 -6.62 -1.33
N SER A 180 -14.25 -7.79 -0.71
CA SER A 180 -13.27 -8.38 0.20
C SER A 180 -12.07 -9.01 -0.53
N ASN A 181 -12.18 -9.21 -1.85
CA ASN A 181 -11.11 -9.71 -2.70
C ASN A 181 -10.53 -8.55 -3.49
N PHE A 182 -9.41 -8.01 -3.05
CA PHE A 182 -8.86 -6.77 -3.59
C PHE A 182 -7.34 -6.82 -3.70
N PHE A 183 -6.83 -5.95 -4.55
CA PHE A 183 -5.43 -5.55 -4.60
C PHE A 183 -5.37 -4.02 -4.56
N SER A 184 -4.58 -3.49 -3.66
CA SER A 184 -4.41 -2.07 -3.48
C SER A 184 -2.95 -1.72 -3.22
N GLY A 185 -2.59 -0.48 -3.54
CA GLY A 185 -1.27 0.04 -3.26
C GLY A 185 -1.28 1.55 -3.16
N ALA A 186 -0.31 2.09 -2.43
CA ALA A 186 -0.12 3.53 -2.28
C ALA A 186 1.36 3.86 -2.13
N LEU A 187 1.79 4.96 -2.75
CA LEU A 187 3.08 5.57 -2.48
C LEU A 187 3.08 6.14 -1.07
N LEU A 188 4.09 5.81 -0.29
CA LEU A 188 4.32 6.40 1.03
C LEU A 188 5.04 7.75 0.90
N PRO A 189 4.78 8.69 1.82
CA PRO A 189 5.44 10.01 1.84
C PRO A 189 6.94 9.94 2.01
#